data_8d0c762b42280d534d51d3804ca41d30
#
_entry.id   8d0c762b42280d534d51d3804ca41d30
#
_cell.length_a   1.000
_cell.length_b   1.000
_cell.length_c   1.000
_cell.angle_alpha   90.00
_cell.angle_beta   90.00
_cell.angle_gamma   90.00
#
_symmetry.space_group_name_H-M   'P 1'
#
loop_
_entity.id
_entity.type
_entity.pdbx_description
1 polymer ?
#
loop_
_entity_poly.entity_id
_entity_poly.type
_entity_poly.pdbx_seq_one_letter_code
_entity_poly.pdbx_strand_id
1 'polypeptide(L)'
;AAREIAAADSLRLVASRQAALIDSLQNLVAVAEQRDETAESETAAPDPVVDPEQAAADSVAALRLRLRPTKIESIFDTNGLTVLDTLATENDAVQVILYSNNSWKYVLNREVAKDSTIFEKYWDTTTLFPYKEVDMSEMPKSVVIDLVDSLTSYHCPYQGSVHPRGKYGPRRRRQHQGVDLPLKTGDPVYATFCGRVRISQYNRGGYGNLVIIRHDNGLETYYGHLSERLVEPNQWVEAGQIIGLGGSTGRSTGPHLHFETRYYGQSFDPERLIDFKNGTLSRETFLLKKSFFSIYSNAGQDFEDEIANEEQDKKEAAEKAAMKYYKIRSGDTLGGIARRYGTTVTNICRLNGIKSTTVLRIGRSLRVR
;
A
#
# COMPACT_ATOMS: atom_id res chain seq x y z
N ALA A 1 -39.99 39.21 -6.16
CA ALA A 1 -39.13 40.39 -5.92
C ALA A 1 -38.25 40.23 -4.65
N ALA A 2 -38.82 40.09 -3.41
CA ALA A 2 -37.99 40.02 -2.18
C ALA A 2 -37.08 38.79 -2.12
N ARG A 3 -37.55 37.63 -2.59
CA ARG A 3 -36.72 36.39 -2.68
C ARG A 3 -35.63 36.46 -3.75
N GLU A 4 -35.87 37.15 -4.84
CA GLU A 4 -34.90 37.35 -5.93
C GLU A 4 -33.79 38.33 -5.51
N ILE A 5 -34.12 39.35 -4.74
CA ILE A 5 -33.15 40.32 -4.18
C ILE A 5 -32.25 39.60 -3.17
N ALA A 6 -32.80 38.77 -2.27
CA ALA A 6 -32.02 38.01 -1.30
C ALA A 6 -31.08 36.95 -1.98
N ALA A 7 -31.52 36.34 -3.08
CA ALA A 7 -30.69 35.43 -3.86
C ALA A 7 -29.57 36.19 -4.58
N ALA A 8 -29.83 37.36 -5.13
CA ALA A 8 -28.80 38.17 -5.77
C ALA A 8 -27.77 38.71 -4.76
N ASP A 9 -28.15 39.07 -3.56
CA ASP A 9 -27.24 39.50 -2.51
C ASP A 9 -26.39 38.34 -1.97
N SER A 10 -26.97 37.14 -1.87
CA SER A 10 -26.21 35.92 -1.52
C SER A 10 -25.18 35.59 -2.58
N LEU A 11 -25.53 35.69 -3.88
CA LEU A 11 -24.58 35.46 -5.00
C LEU A 11 -23.45 36.51 -5.02
N ARG A 12 -23.75 37.76 -4.73
CA ARG A 12 -22.75 38.86 -4.60
C ARG A 12 -21.77 38.57 -3.45
N LEU A 13 -22.29 38.13 -2.31
CA LEU A 13 -21.46 37.79 -1.15
C LEU A 13 -20.54 36.59 -1.44
N VAL A 14 -21.04 35.56 -2.15
CA VAL A 14 -20.24 34.41 -2.59
C VAL A 14 -19.17 34.88 -3.57
N ALA A 15 -19.50 35.68 -4.58
CA ALA A 15 -18.55 36.19 -5.56
C ALA A 15 -17.45 37.06 -4.89
N SER A 16 -17.79 37.88 -3.90
CA SER A 16 -16.80 38.68 -3.18
C SER A 16 -15.86 37.85 -2.31
N ARG A 17 -16.34 36.74 -1.74
CA ARG A 17 -15.50 35.78 -0.99
C ARG A 17 -14.60 35.00 -1.91
N GLN A 18 -15.08 34.61 -3.11
CA GLN A 18 -14.25 33.94 -4.13
C GLN A 18 -13.15 34.86 -4.63
N ALA A 19 -13.46 36.16 -4.90
CA ALA A 19 -12.46 37.14 -5.29
C ALA A 19 -11.35 37.29 -4.23
N ALA A 20 -11.74 37.40 -2.95
CA ALA A 20 -10.78 37.49 -1.84
C ALA A 20 -9.90 36.22 -1.69
N LEU A 21 -10.46 35.05 -1.99
CA LEU A 21 -9.72 33.79 -1.94
C LEU A 21 -8.72 33.69 -3.13
N ILE A 22 -9.14 34.10 -4.30
CA ILE A 22 -8.27 34.18 -5.50
C ILE A 22 -7.11 35.15 -5.26
N ASP A 23 -7.38 36.33 -4.73
CA ASP A 23 -6.34 37.31 -4.35
C ASP A 23 -5.37 36.75 -3.30
N SER A 24 -5.88 35.98 -2.33
CA SER A 24 -5.03 35.33 -1.32
C SER A 24 -4.15 34.24 -1.91
N LEU A 25 -4.68 33.44 -2.85
CA LEU A 25 -3.92 32.41 -3.55
C LEU A 25 -2.89 33.02 -4.52
N GLN A 26 -3.25 34.09 -5.24
CA GLN A 26 -2.32 34.80 -6.10
C GLN A 26 -1.16 35.43 -5.30
N ASN A 27 -1.44 35.96 -4.12
CA ASN A 27 -0.40 36.46 -3.23
C ASN A 27 0.53 35.33 -2.70
N LEU A 28 -0.01 34.14 -2.44
CA LEU A 28 0.78 32.99 -2.06
C LEU A 28 1.69 32.49 -3.19
N VAL A 29 1.17 32.47 -4.42
CA VAL A 29 1.95 32.13 -5.63
C VAL A 29 3.05 33.17 -5.86
N ALA A 30 2.73 34.48 -5.79
CA ALA A 30 3.72 35.54 -5.96
C ALA A 30 4.83 35.50 -4.90
N VAL A 31 4.53 35.10 -3.65
CA VAL A 31 5.54 34.88 -2.61
C VAL A 31 6.39 33.65 -2.87
N ALA A 32 5.81 32.59 -3.48
CA ALA A 32 6.56 31.40 -3.90
C ALA A 32 7.50 31.72 -5.08
N GLU A 33 7.02 32.44 -6.10
CA GLU A 33 7.82 32.87 -7.24
C GLU A 33 8.97 33.82 -6.83
N GLN A 34 8.73 34.75 -5.89
CA GLN A 34 9.80 35.60 -5.35
C GLN A 34 10.84 34.82 -4.57
N ARG A 35 10.49 33.67 -3.98
CA ARG A 35 11.46 32.78 -3.32
C ARG A 35 12.33 32.05 -4.34
N ASP A 36 11.78 31.64 -5.48
CA ASP A 36 12.56 31.02 -6.54
C ASP A 36 13.49 32.01 -7.25
N GLU A 37 13.05 33.25 -7.52
CA GLU A 37 13.91 34.28 -8.10
C GLU A 37 15.06 34.73 -7.18
N THR A 38 14.88 34.69 -5.86
CA THR A 38 15.96 34.96 -4.90
C THR A 38 16.92 33.76 -4.74
N ALA A 39 16.49 32.55 -5.09
CA ALA A 39 17.34 31.37 -5.06
C ALA A 39 18.32 31.31 -6.26
N GLU A 40 17.98 31.90 -7.40
CA GLU A 40 18.86 31.91 -8.59
C GLU A 40 20.02 32.94 -8.53
N SER A 41 20.01 33.88 -7.56
CA SER A 41 21.03 34.94 -7.43
C SER A 41 22.11 34.68 -6.40
N GLU A 42 22.00 33.66 -5.58
CA GLU A 42 23.07 33.24 -4.67
C GLU A 42 23.96 32.21 -5.35
N THR A 43 25.21 32.61 -5.63
CA THR A 43 26.29 31.73 -6.09
C THR A 43 26.31 30.45 -5.30
N ALA A 44 26.16 29.32 -6.01
CA ALA A 44 26.09 27.98 -5.49
C ALA A 44 27.16 27.74 -4.39
N ALA A 45 26.72 27.79 -3.16
CA ALA A 45 27.44 27.10 -2.09
C ALA A 45 27.36 25.58 -2.41
N PRO A 46 28.45 24.82 -2.21
CA PRO A 46 28.39 23.38 -2.42
C PRO A 46 27.23 22.84 -1.59
N ASP A 47 26.39 22.00 -2.21
CA ASP A 47 25.32 21.31 -1.53
C ASP A 47 25.80 20.79 -0.18
N PRO A 48 25.06 21.00 0.91
CA PRO A 48 25.48 20.48 2.21
C PRO A 48 25.66 18.97 2.04
N VAL A 49 26.88 18.51 2.31
CA VAL A 49 27.19 17.07 2.31
C VAL A 49 26.28 16.46 3.38
N VAL A 50 25.14 15.96 2.95
CA VAL A 50 24.21 15.26 3.85
C VAL A 50 24.91 13.98 4.25
N ASP A 51 25.21 13.86 5.54
CA ASP A 51 25.74 12.63 6.10
C ASP A 51 24.76 11.49 5.75
N PRO A 52 25.19 10.46 5.00
CA PRO A 52 24.29 9.38 4.57
C PRO A 52 23.67 8.64 5.77
N GLU A 53 24.32 8.63 6.91
CA GLU A 53 23.82 8.04 8.14
C GLU A 53 22.69 8.90 8.75
N GLN A 54 22.84 10.22 8.73
CA GLN A 54 21.80 11.17 9.16
C GLN A 54 20.57 11.12 8.21
N ALA A 55 20.77 11.09 6.90
CA ALA A 55 19.68 10.98 5.92
C ALA A 55 18.89 9.67 6.06
N ALA A 56 19.60 8.57 6.36
CA ALA A 56 18.96 7.29 6.64
C ALA A 56 18.14 7.33 7.95
N ALA A 57 18.67 7.97 9.00
CA ALA A 57 17.97 8.12 10.28
C ALA A 57 16.71 8.99 10.12
N ASP A 58 16.79 10.08 9.36
CA ASP A 58 15.65 10.97 9.09
C ASP A 58 14.57 10.26 8.27
N SER A 59 14.97 9.45 7.29
CA SER A 59 14.07 8.62 6.50
C SER A 59 13.33 7.60 7.36
N VAL A 60 14.04 6.93 8.28
CA VAL A 60 13.43 5.98 9.23
C VAL A 60 12.48 6.69 10.19
N ALA A 61 12.83 7.87 10.68
CA ALA A 61 11.98 8.67 11.56
C ALA A 61 10.68 9.10 10.86
N ALA A 62 10.77 9.54 9.60
CA ALA A 62 9.62 9.88 8.77
C ALA A 62 8.72 8.68 8.53
N LEU A 63 9.29 7.52 8.23
CA LEU A 63 8.53 6.29 8.03
C LEU A 63 7.84 5.82 9.33
N ARG A 64 8.50 5.93 10.48
CA ARG A 64 7.89 5.67 11.79
C ARG A 64 6.67 6.55 12.05
N LEU A 65 6.75 7.84 11.67
CA LEU A 65 5.63 8.76 11.82
C LEU A 65 4.43 8.34 10.95
N ARG A 66 4.67 7.98 9.68
CA ARG A 66 3.64 7.53 8.74
C ARG A 66 2.98 6.20 9.15
N LEU A 67 3.73 5.29 9.77
CA LEU A 67 3.24 3.99 10.22
C LEU A 67 2.52 4.02 11.58
N ARG A 68 2.41 5.18 12.23
CA ARG A 68 1.69 5.29 13.50
C ARG A 68 0.23 4.87 13.33
N PRO A 69 -0.33 4.18 14.35
CA PRO A 69 -1.76 3.90 14.37
C PRO A 69 -2.53 5.23 14.33
N THR A 70 -3.36 5.40 13.32
CA THR A 70 -4.21 6.58 13.14
C THR A 70 -5.60 6.10 12.82
N LYS A 71 -6.60 6.61 13.56
CA LYS A 71 -7.99 6.27 13.30
C LYS A 71 -8.52 7.15 12.17
N ILE A 72 -8.75 6.53 11.00
CA ILE A 72 -9.28 7.23 9.84
C ILE A 72 -10.73 6.83 9.67
N GLU A 73 -11.60 7.82 9.79
CA GLU A 73 -13.03 7.63 9.60
C GLU A 73 -13.34 7.39 8.12
N SER A 74 -14.38 6.58 7.90
CA SER A 74 -14.95 6.41 6.57
C SER A 74 -15.45 7.76 6.07
N ILE A 75 -15.16 8.09 4.79
CA ILE A 75 -15.80 9.26 4.19
C ILE A 75 -17.30 8.99 4.11
N PHE A 76 -18.06 9.86 4.76
CA PHE A 76 -19.52 9.79 4.68
C PHE A 76 -20.00 10.47 3.42
N ASP A 77 -20.76 9.69 2.70
CA ASP A 77 -21.81 10.01 1.79
C ASP A 77 -21.73 11.36 1.07
N THR A 78 -21.03 11.35 -0.04
CA THR A 78 -21.26 12.34 -1.10
C THR A 78 -22.56 12.02 -1.88
N ASN A 79 -23.28 10.97 -1.49
CA ASN A 79 -24.57 10.61 -2.07
C ASN A 79 -25.58 11.72 -1.77
N GLY A 80 -25.95 12.45 -2.80
CA GLY A 80 -26.80 13.65 -2.70
C GLY A 80 -26.07 14.97 -2.90
N LEU A 81 -24.73 14.97 -2.91
CA LEU A 81 -23.98 16.14 -3.32
C LEU A 81 -23.86 16.16 -4.85
N THR A 82 -24.35 17.20 -5.49
CA THR A 82 -24.13 17.42 -6.91
C THR A 82 -22.77 18.07 -7.12
N VAL A 83 -22.04 17.60 -8.12
CA VAL A 83 -20.83 18.25 -8.60
C VAL A 83 -21.27 19.58 -9.25
N LEU A 84 -20.74 20.69 -8.76
CA LEU A 84 -20.98 22.01 -9.33
C LEU A 84 -20.01 22.30 -10.45
N ASP A 85 -18.75 21.95 -10.25
CA ASP A 85 -17.68 22.19 -11.20
C ASP A 85 -16.49 21.25 -10.99
N THR A 86 -15.68 21.10 -12.05
CA THR A 86 -14.40 20.38 -12.01
C THR A 86 -13.31 21.30 -12.55
N LEU A 87 -12.42 21.72 -11.66
CA LEU A 87 -11.37 22.69 -11.96
C LEU A 87 -10.06 21.95 -12.24
N ALA A 88 -9.37 22.37 -13.30
CA ALA A 88 -8.00 21.95 -13.56
C ALA A 88 -7.06 22.56 -12.50
N THR A 89 -5.96 21.86 -12.21
CA THR A 89 -4.84 22.38 -11.42
C THR A 89 -3.63 22.57 -12.31
N GLU A 90 -2.52 23.06 -11.77
CA GLU A 90 -1.25 23.13 -12.48
C GLU A 90 -0.72 21.75 -12.91
N ASN A 91 -1.13 20.72 -12.21
CA ASN A 91 -0.85 19.33 -12.58
C ASN A 91 -2.03 18.75 -13.35
N ASP A 92 -1.87 18.51 -14.64
CA ASP A 92 -2.91 17.95 -15.53
C ASP A 92 -3.50 16.63 -15.02
N ALA A 93 -2.73 15.88 -14.23
CA ALA A 93 -3.18 14.63 -13.61
C ALA A 93 -4.05 14.84 -12.37
N VAL A 94 -4.20 16.07 -11.87
CA VAL A 94 -4.97 16.37 -10.66
C VAL A 94 -6.05 17.42 -10.98
N GLN A 95 -7.26 17.15 -10.52
CA GLN A 95 -8.40 18.06 -10.64
C GLN A 95 -9.01 18.34 -9.28
N VAL A 96 -9.72 19.44 -9.13
CA VAL A 96 -10.53 19.76 -7.95
C VAL A 96 -12.00 19.63 -8.31
N ILE A 97 -12.72 18.78 -7.60
CA ILE A 97 -14.18 18.70 -7.71
C ILE A 97 -14.79 19.58 -6.62
N LEU A 98 -15.67 20.49 -7.04
CA LEU A 98 -16.47 21.35 -6.17
C LEU A 98 -17.90 20.79 -6.07
N TYR A 99 -18.40 20.64 -4.85
CA TYR A 99 -19.72 20.10 -4.57
C TYR A 99 -20.74 21.18 -4.18
N SER A 100 -22.03 20.84 -4.28
CA SER A 100 -23.17 21.72 -4.00
C SER A 100 -23.23 22.27 -2.56
N ASN A 101 -22.53 21.67 -1.61
CA ASN A 101 -22.37 22.15 -0.23
C ASN A 101 -21.16 23.05 -0.03
N ASN A 102 -20.48 23.48 -1.12
CA ASN A 102 -19.22 24.23 -1.14
C ASN A 102 -18.02 23.46 -0.56
N SER A 103 -18.13 22.15 -0.35
CA SER A 103 -16.95 21.31 -0.12
C SER A 103 -16.24 21.02 -1.43
N TRP A 104 -14.97 20.70 -1.34
CA TRP A 104 -14.15 20.34 -2.49
C TRP A 104 -13.18 19.20 -2.13
N LYS A 105 -12.74 18.47 -3.13
CA LYS A 105 -11.67 17.48 -2.97
C LYS A 105 -10.77 17.45 -4.20
N TYR A 106 -9.51 17.07 -4.00
CA TYR A 106 -8.65 16.67 -5.09
C TYR A 106 -9.05 15.30 -5.60
N VAL A 107 -9.00 15.13 -6.92
CA VAL A 107 -9.21 13.84 -7.58
C VAL A 107 -8.17 13.66 -8.66
N LEU A 108 -7.75 12.42 -8.85
CA LEU A 108 -6.84 12.08 -9.92
C LEU A 108 -7.59 12.04 -11.25
N ASN A 109 -7.12 12.80 -12.24
CA ASN A 109 -7.61 12.68 -13.62
C ASN A 109 -7.06 11.39 -14.23
N ARG A 110 -7.86 10.34 -14.20
CA ARG A 110 -7.48 9.00 -14.64
C ARG A 110 -7.20 8.88 -16.15
N GLU A 111 -7.64 9.84 -16.96
CA GLU A 111 -7.37 9.87 -18.39
C GLU A 111 -5.95 10.37 -18.69
N VAL A 112 -5.44 11.25 -17.83
CA VAL A 112 -4.13 11.87 -17.97
C VAL A 112 -3.07 11.17 -17.11
N ALA A 113 -3.44 10.75 -15.92
CA ALA A 113 -2.59 9.99 -15.01
C ALA A 113 -2.34 8.57 -15.55
N LYS A 114 -1.50 8.48 -16.57
CA LYS A 114 -1.12 7.23 -17.25
C LYS A 114 -0.09 6.41 -16.47
N ASP A 115 0.13 6.66 -15.20
CA ASP A 115 1.04 5.79 -14.44
C ASP A 115 0.35 4.47 -14.12
N SER A 116 0.42 3.60 -15.10
CA SER A 116 -0.46 2.47 -15.31
C SER A 116 0.24 1.14 -15.14
N THR A 117 1.50 1.11 -14.72
CA THR A 117 2.22 -0.18 -14.60
C THR A 117 1.48 -1.16 -13.69
N ILE A 118 0.80 -0.66 -12.63
CA ILE A 118 -0.05 -1.47 -11.75
C ILE A 118 -1.29 -1.99 -12.47
N PHE A 119 -1.86 -1.19 -13.37
CA PHE A 119 -3.08 -1.53 -14.10
C PHE A 119 -2.83 -2.22 -15.43
N GLU A 120 -1.60 -2.22 -15.94
CA GLU A 120 -1.21 -2.91 -17.18
C GLU A 120 -0.63 -4.29 -16.89
N LYS A 121 0.33 -4.34 -15.98
CA LYS A 121 1.00 -5.59 -15.64
C LYS A 121 0.05 -6.54 -14.91
N TYR A 122 -0.09 -7.74 -15.43
CA TYR A 122 -1.01 -8.76 -14.91
C TYR A 122 -2.49 -8.32 -14.91
N TRP A 123 -2.88 -7.41 -15.81
CA TRP A 123 -4.28 -7.03 -15.95
C TRP A 123 -5.04 -8.10 -16.76
N ASP A 124 -6.01 -8.73 -16.11
CA ASP A 124 -6.88 -9.74 -16.73
C ASP A 124 -8.27 -9.63 -16.08
N THR A 125 -9.27 -9.35 -16.92
CA THR A 125 -10.66 -9.16 -16.48
C THR A 125 -11.45 -10.47 -16.40
N THR A 126 -10.84 -11.61 -16.70
CA THR A 126 -11.49 -12.93 -16.76
C THR A 126 -10.94 -13.90 -15.71
N THR A 127 -9.66 -13.84 -15.44
CA THR A 127 -8.95 -14.75 -14.53
C THR A 127 -8.88 -14.16 -13.10
N LEU A 128 -9.32 -14.92 -12.10
CA LEU A 128 -9.26 -14.48 -10.71
C LEU A 128 -7.81 -14.22 -10.23
N PHE A 129 -6.89 -15.08 -10.68
CA PHE A 129 -5.48 -15.08 -10.24
C PHE A 129 -4.54 -14.93 -11.43
N PRO A 130 -4.33 -13.72 -11.94
CA PRO A 130 -3.48 -13.49 -13.11
C PRO A 130 -1.98 -13.50 -12.78
N TYR A 131 -1.60 -13.72 -11.52
CA TYR A 131 -0.24 -13.56 -10.98
C TYR A 131 0.59 -14.85 -11.00
N LYS A 132 0.34 -15.77 -11.93
CA LYS A 132 1.03 -17.08 -11.99
C LYS A 132 2.55 -16.95 -12.17
N GLU A 133 3.00 -15.89 -12.82
CA GLU A 133 4.41 -15.62 -13.10
C GLU A 133 5.11 -14.82 -11.99
N VAL A 134 4.38 -14.42 -10.96
CA VAL A 134 4.97 -13.67 -9.85
C VAL A 134 5.64 -14.63 -8.89
N ASP A 135 6.96 -14.56 -8.81
CA ASP A 135 7.70 -15.28 -7.78
C ASP A 135 7.64 -14.52 -6.45
N MET A 136 6.77 -14.99 -5.56
CA MET A 136 6.63 -14.43 -4.22
C MET A 136 7.87 -14.65 -3.35
N SER A 137 8.83 -15.48 -3.76
CA SER A 137 10.11 -15.62 -3.04
C SER A 137 10.99 -14.38 -3.18
N GLU A 138 10.89 -13.68 -4.30
CA GLU A 138 11.60 -12.43 -4.60
C GLU A 138 10.97 -11.20 -3.93
N MET A 139 9.73 -11.31 -3.43
CA MET A 139 9.09 -10.21 -2.71
C MET A 139 9.92 -9.84 -1.47
N PRO A 140 10.16 -8.54 -1.21
CA PRO A 140 10.78 -8.08 0.03
C PRO A 140 10.07 -8.62 1.28
N LYS A 141 10.76 -8.70 2.41
CA LYS A 141 10.17 -9.14 3.68
C LYS A 141 8.98 -8.30 4.08
N SER A 142 9.02 -7.00 3.77
CA SER A 142 7.96 -6.04 3.98
C SER A 142 7.87 -5.03 2.83
N VAL A 143 6.67 -4.50 2.60
CA VAL A 143 6.37 -3.46 1.62
C VAL A 143 5.53 -2.38 2.31
N VAL A 144 5.92 -1.13 2.14
CA VAL A 144 5.14 0.02 2.62
C VAL A 144 4.05 0.33 1.61
N ILE A 145 2.81 0.36 2.06
CA ILE A 145 1.62 0.62 1.24
C ILE A 145 0.89 1.82 1.83
N ASP A 146 0.80 2.89 1.06
CA ASP A 146 -0.04 4.03 1.40
C ASP A 146 -1.49 3.68 1.08
N LEU A 147 -2.36 3.75 2.08
CA LEU A 147 -3.77 3.37 1.97
C LEU A 147 -4.64 4.59 1.66
N VAL A 148 -4.28 5.73 2.23
CA VAL A 148 -4.93 7.02 2.03
C VAL A 148 -3.89 8.14 1.96
N ASP A 149 -4.17 9.14 1.15
CA ASP A 149 -3.37 10.36 1.00
C ASP A 149 -4.30 11.54 0.61
N SER A 150 -3.73 12.63 0.10
CA SER A 150 -4.50 13.79 -0.34
C SER A 150 -5.44 13.52 -1.52
N LEU A 151 -5.16 12.47 -2.32
CA LEU A 151 -5.91 12.10 -3.53
C LEU A 151 -6.76 10.85 -3.32
N THR A 152 -6.39 10.01 -2.36
CA THR A 152 -7.04 8.74 -2.08
C THR A 152 -7.75 8.78 -0.75
N SER A 153 -8.94 8.24 -0.70
CA SER A 153 -9.79 8.20 0.48
C SER A 153 -10.19 6.76 0.81
N TYR A 154 -10.73 6.59 1.99
CA TYR A 154 -11.21 5.32 2.50
C TYR A 154 -12.71 5.35 2.75
N HIS A 155 -13.39 4.25 2.45
CA HIS A 155 -14.75 3.97 2.88
C HIS A 155 -14.87 2.52 3.36
N CYS A 156 -15.57 2.28 4.47
CA CYS A 156 -15.87 0.93 4.91
C CYS A 156 -16.75 0.22 3.84
N PRO A 157 -16.44 -1.03 3.46
CA PRO A 157 -17.19 -1.73 2.41
C PRO A 157 -18.68 -1.94 2.76
N TYR A 158 -19.05 -1.70 4.00
CA TYR A 158 -20.40 -1.82 4.53
C TYR A 158 -20.70 -0.65 5.47
N GLN A 159 -21.93 -0.15 5.46
CA GLN A 159 -22.36 0.95 6.32
C GLN A 159 -22.77 0.43 7.70
N GLY A 160 -22.21 1.02 8.74
CA GLY A 160 -22.53 0.71 10.14
C GLY A 160 -21.45 -0.09 10.87
N SER A 161 -21.73 -0.37 12.15
CA SER A 161 -20.86 -1.18 13.00
C SER A 161 -21.15 -2.66 12.81
N VAL A 162 -20.15 -3.42 12.36
CA VAL A 162 -20.32 -4.83 12.04
C VAL A 162 -19.21 -5.66 12.65
N HIS A 163 -19.60 -6.70 13.38
CA HIS A 163 -18.65 -7.73 13.81
C HIS A 163 -18.56 -8.82 12.76
N PRO A 164 -17.37 -9.10 12.19
CA PRO A 164 -17.21 -10.23 11.29
C PRO A 164 -17.68 -11.54 11.96
N ARG A 165 -18.60 -12.24 11.31
CA ARG A 165 -19.04 -13.57 11.77
C ARG A 165 -18.10 -14.68 11.35
N GLY A 166 -17.44 -14.51 10.22
CA GLY A 166 -16.43 -15.41 9.69
C GLY A 166 -15.08 -14.72 9.65
N LYS A 167 -14.15 -15.12 10.50
CA LYS A 167 -12.78 -14.58 10.53
C LYS A 167 -11.91 -15.17 9.45
N TYR A 168 -10.89 -14.43 9.04
CA TYR A 168 -9.79 -14.90 8.20
C TYR A 168 -9.05 -16.06 8.88
N GLY A 169 -8.59 -17.03 8.10
CA GLY A 169 -7.71 -18.09 8.61
C GLY A 169 -8.24 -19.51 8.43
N PRO A 170 -7.72 -20.48 9.23
CA PRO A 170 -7.98 -21.89 9.04
C PRO A 170 -9.42 -22.26 9.44
N ARG A 171 -10.11 -23.00 8.56
CA ARG A 171 -11.38 -23.69 8.84
C ARG A 171 -11.16 -25.21 8.71
N ARG A 172 -12.02 -26.02 9.29
CA ARG A 172 -11.85 -27.50 9.40
C ARG A 172 -11.34 -28.21 8.15
N ARG A 173 -11.72 -27.77 6.94
CA ARG A 173 -11.38 -28.43 5.66
C ARG A 173 -10.82 -27.48 4.61
N ARG A 174 -10.71 -26.19 4.89
CA ARG A 174 -10.27 -25.16 3.95
C ARG A 174 -9.80 -23.91 4.67
N GLN A 175 -9.05 -23.09 3.98
CA GLN A 175 -8.70 -21.75 4.39
C GLN A 175 -9.82 -20.77 4.07
N HIS A 176 -10.15 -19.88 4.98
CA HIS A 176 -10.98 -18.72 4.75
C HIS A 176 -10.09 -17.53 4.40
N GLN A 177 -10.17 -17.04 3.15
CA GLN A 177 -9.25 -16.05 2.61
C GLN A 177 -9.70 -14.61 2.81
N GLY A 178 -10.75 -14.39 3.61
CA GLY A 178 -11.34 -13.10 3.90
C GLY A 178 -12.09 -13.08 5.21
N VAL A 179 -12.96 -12.11 5.36
CA VAL A 179 -13.91 -12.00 6.47
C VAL A 179 -15.34 -12.03 5.94
N ASP A 180 -16.26 -12.57 6.74
CA ASP A 180 -17.69 -12.60 6.41
C ASP A 180 -18.41 -11.53 7.24
N LEU A 181 -18.84 -10.44 6.58
CA LEU A 181 -19.53 -9.30 7.19
C LEU A 181 -21.05 -9.50 7.06
N PRO A 182 -21.78 -9.60 8.17
CA PRO A 182 -23.23 -9.77 8.12
C PRO A 182 -23.90 -8.54 7.50
N LEU A 183 -24.78 -8.78 6.54
CA LEU A 183 -25.62 -7.77 5.89
C LEU A 183 -26.95 -8.40 5.47
N LYS A 184 -27.89 -7.59 5.01
CA LYS A 184 -29.14 -8.07 4.41
C LYS A 184 -29.02 -8.10 2.89
N THR A 185 -29.80 -8.94 2.27
CA THR A 185 -29.94 -8.90 0.80
C THR A 185 -30.48 -7.55 0.37
N GLY A 186 -29.80 -6.90 -0.58
CA GLY A 186 -30.14 -5.57 -1.06
C GLY A 186 -29.42 -4.41 -0.35
N ASP A 187 -28.73 -4.67 0.76
CA ASP A 187 -27.90 -3.63 1.40
C ASP A 187 -26.78 -3.17 0.46
N PRO A 188 -26.49 -1.86 0.37
CA PRO A 188 -25.43 -1.36 -0.49
C PRO A 188 -24.06 -1.83 -0.03
N VAL A 189 -23.21 -2.19 -1.00
CA VAL A 189 -21.80 -2.54 -0.81
C VAL A 189 -20.95 -1.52 -1.53
N TYR A 190 -19.94 -1.01 -0.82
CA TYR A 190 -19.14 0.15 -1.24
C TYR A 190 -17.71 -0.26 -1.59
N ALA A 191 -17.10 0.44 -2.55
CA ALA A 191 -15.67 0.34 -2.82
C ALA A 191 -14.89 0.89 -1.63
N THR A 192 -13.92 0.10 -1.13
CA THR A 192 -13.14 0.48 0.06
C THR A 192 -12.15 1.59 -0.22
N PHE A 193 -11.52 1.57 -1.38
CA PHE A 193 -10.59 2.58 -1.88
C PHE A 193 -10.91 2.88 -3.33
N CYS A 194 -10.37 3.98 -3.86
CA CYS A 194 -10.42 4.25 -5.29
C CYS A 194 -9.61 3.20 -6.07
N GLY A 195 -10.00 2.93 -7.30
CA GLY A 195 -9.32 1.94 -8.13
C GLY A 195 -10.08 1.61 -9.40
N ARG A 196 -9.60 0.58 -10.09
CA ARG A 196 -10.19 0.08 -11.33
C ARG A 196 -10.77 -1.32 -11.12
N VAL A 197 -12.01 -1.51 -11.55
CA VAL A 197 -12.69 -2.81 -11.48
C VAL A 197 -11.98 -3.77 -12.42
N ARG A 198 -11.39 -4.82 -11.86
CA ARG A 198 -10.75 -5.88 -12.64
C ARG A 198 -11.72 -7.00 -13.02
N ILE A 199 -12.53 -7.41 -12.08
CA ILE A 199 -13.53 -8.48 -12.27
C ILE A 199 -14.91 -7.96 -11.85
N SER A 200 -15.92 -8.21 -12.68
CA SER A 200 -17.33 -8.12 -12.34
C SER A 200 -18.06 -9.26 -13.04
N GLN A 201 -18.17 -10.41 -12.38
CA GLN A 201 -18.77 -11.61 -12.98
C GLN A 201 -19.37 -12.57 -11.96
N TYR A 202 -20.18 -13.51 -12.41
CA TYR A 202 -20.64 -14.63 -11.59
C TYR A 202 -19.57 -15.72 -11.55
N ASN A 203 -19.05 -16.00 -10.35
CA ASN A 203 -18.05 -17.03 -10.12
C ASN A 203 -18.67 -18.34 -9.60
N ARG A 204 -18.60 -19.39 -10.40
CA ARG A 204 -19.11 -20.74 -10.02
C ARG A 204 -18.21 -21.44 -8.99
N GLY A 205 -16.98 -20.95 -8.78
CA GLY A 205 -16.00 -21.52 -7.84
C GLY A 205 -16.32 -21.28 -6.38
N GLY A 206 -17.35 -20.50 -6.07
CA GLY A 206 -17.82 -20.29 -4.71
C GLY A 206 -18.23 -18.85 -4.37
N TYR A 207 -17.62 -17.84 -4.98
CA TYR A 207 -17.90 -16.42 -4.68
C TYR A 207 -19.31 -15.95 -5.10
N GLY A 208 -19.99 -16.63 -6.05
CA GLY A 208 -21.23 -16.14 -6.61
C GLY A 208 -21.00 -14.89 -7.45
N ASN A 209 -21.86 -13.87 -7.32
CA ASN A 209 -21.58 -12.56 -7.89
C ASN A 209 -20.40 -11.93 -7.17
N LEU A 210 -19.37 -11.62 -7.95
CA LEU A 210 -18.06 -11.16 -7.46
C LEU A 210 -17.65 -9.88 -8.18
N VAL A 211 -17.21 -8.91 -7.40
CA VAL A 211 -16.47 -7.74 -7.86
C VAL A 211 -15.07 -7.79 -7.28
N ILE A 212 -14.05 -7.51 -8.09
CA ILE A 212 -12.65 -7.33 -7.67
C ILE A 212 -12.20 -5.96 -8.15
N ILE A 213 -11.67 -5.17 -7.24
CA ILE A 213 -11.10 -3.85 -7.55
C ILE A 213 -9.61 -3.90 -7.28
N ARG A 214 -8.81 -3.46 -8.25
CA ARG A 214 -7.38 -3.18 -8.04
C ARG A 214 -7.22 -1.70 -7.76
N HIS A 215 -6.46 -1.39 -6.71
CA HIS A 215 -6.22 -0.05 -6.21
C HIS A 215 -4.87 0.50 -6.68
N ASP A 216 -4.69 1.81 -6.64
CA ASP A 216 -3.48 2.50 -7.09
C ASP A 216 -2.22 2.05 -6.34
N ASN A 217 -2.38 1.57 -5.11
CA ASN A 217 -1.30 1.04 -4.26
C ASN A 217 -0.99 -0.46 -4.49
N GLY A 218 -1.60 -1.09 -5.48
CA GLY A 218 -1.40 -2.50 -5.84
C GLY A 218 -2.20 -3.51 -5.02
N LEU A 219 -2.96 -3.07 -4.03
CA LEU A 219 -3.90 -3.94 -3.33
C LEU A 219 -5.07 -4.33 -4.24
N GLU A 220 -5.65 -5.49 -3.99
CA GLU A 220 -6.95 -5.88 -4.53
C GLU A 220 -7.93 -6.16 -3.40
N THR A 221 -9.15 -5.65 -3.54
CA THR A 221 -10.27 -5.98 -2.68
C THR A 221 -11.31 -6.81 -3.43
N TYR A 222 -11.83 -7.83 -2.75
CA TYR A 222 -12.80 -8.79 -3.29
C TYR A 222 -14.12 -8.65 -2.55
N TYR A 223 -15.21 -8.59 -3.31
CA TYR A 223 -16.58 -8.43 -2.79
C TYR A 223 -17.42 -9.56 -3.34
N GLY A 224 -17.60 -10.61 -2.52
CA GLY A 224 -18.31 -11.84 -2.90
C GLY A 224 -19.71 -11.95 -2.34
N HIS A 225 -20.46 -12.93 -2.86
CA HIS A 225 -21.83 -13.30 -2.49
C HIS A 225 -22.89 -12.23 -2.78
N LEU A 226 -22.57 -11.23 -3.63
CA LEU A 226 -23.48 -10.15 -3.98
C LEU A 226 -24.77 -10.70 -4.61
N SER A 227 -25.91 -10.03 -4.37
CA SER A 227 -27.15 -10.29 -5.13
C SER A 227 -27.06 -9.68 -6.52
N GLU A 228 -26.47 -8.48 -6.61
CA GLU A 228 -26.33 -7.72 -7.86
C GLU A 228 -24.96 -7.03 -7.89
N ARG A 229 -24.39 -6.89 -9.08
CA ARG A 229 -23.17 -6.13 -9.36
C ARG A 229 -23.56 -4.89 -10.13
N LEU A 230 -23.11 -3.71 -9.70
CA LEU A 230 -23.50 -2.41 -10.24
C LEU A 230 -22.37 -1.73 -11.01
N VAL A 231 -21.25 -2.45 -11.22
CA VAL A 231 -20.06 -1.95 -11.92
C VAL A 231 -19.58 -2.99 -12.93
N GLU A 232 -18.91 -2.49 -13.99
CA GLU A 232 -18.40 -3.31 -15.07
C GLU A 232 -16.85 -3.40 -15.03
N PRO A 233 -16.25 -4.45 -15.61
CA PRO A 233 -14.80 -4.54 -15.76
C PRO A 233 -14.24 -3.31 -16.48
N ASN A 234 -13.06 -2.86 -16.04
CA ASN A 234 -12.36 -1.65 -16.49
C ASN A 234 -12.96 -0.32 -16.04
N GLN A 235 -14.10 -0.30 -15.37
CA GLN A 235 -14.66 0.91 -14.78
C GLN A 235 -13.79 1.41 -13.63
N TRP A 236 -13.54 2.72 -13.58
CA TRP A 236 -12.96 3.38 -12.43
C TRP A 236 -14.02 3.63 -11.37
N VAL A 237 -13.66 3.44 -10.11
CA VAL A 237 -14.53 3.64 -8.95
C VAL A 237 -13.81 4.44 -7.88
N GLU A 238 -14.57 5.28 -7.20
CA GLU A 238 -14.10 6.06 -6.05
C GLU A 238 -14.42 5.32 -4.74
N ALA A 239 -13.64 5.60 -3.69
CA ALA A 239 -13.97 5.10 -2.36
C ALA A 239 -15.38 5.57 -1.95
N GLY A 240 -16.21 4.67 -1.41
CA GLY A 240 -17.60 4.96 -1.06
C GLY A 240 -18.59 4.87 -2.22
N GLN A 241 -18.14 4.63 -3.44
CA GLN A 241 -19.04 4.34 -4.56
C GLN A 241 -19.73 2.99 -4.35
N ILE A 242 -21.06 2.93 -4.56
CA ILE A 242 -21.81 1.67 -4.52
C ILE A 242 -21.40 0.81 -5.72
N ILE A 243 -20.91 -0.40 -5.46
CA ILE A 243 -20.41 -1.34 -6.46
C ILE A 243 -21.27 -2.59 -6.63
N GLY A 244 -22.18 -2.81 -5.70
CA GLY A 244 -23.10 -3.94 -5.72
C GLY A 244 -24.04 -3.92 -4.54
N LEU A 245 -24.91 -4.91 -4.50
CA LEU A 245 -25.87 -5.12 -3.43
C LEU A 245 -25.56 -6.44 -2.70
N GLY A 246 -25.71 -6.42 -1.40
CA GLY A 246 -25.53 -7.57 -0.55
C GLY A 246 -26.44 -8.74 -0.90
N GLY A 247 -25.96 -9.95 -0.69
CA GLY A 247 -26.70 -11.14 -1.08
C GLY A 247 -26.20 -12.42 -0.42
N SER A 248 -26.53 -13.54 -1.06
CA SER A 248 -26.17 -14.89 -0.64
C SER A 248 -25.93 -15.80 -1.84
N THR A 249 -25.34 -15.27 -2.92
CA THR A 249 -25.07 -16.05 -4.13
C THR A 249 -23.81 -16.90 -3.99
N GLY A 250 -23.68 -17.92 -4.82
CA GLY A 250 -22.54 -18.85 -4.78
C GLY A 250 -22.59 -19.82 -3.60
N ARG A 251 -21.45 -20.06 -2.95
CA ARG A 251 -21.35 -20.97 -1.80
C ARG A 251 -21.55 -20.21 -0.49
N SER A 252 -22.73 -19.71 -0.25
CA SER A 252 -23.11 -18.98 0.94
C SER A 252 -24.21 -19.73 1.70
N THR A 253 -24.23 -19.61 3.02
CA THR A 253 -25.26 -20.22 3.91
C THR A 253 -26.30 -19.19 4.37
N GLY A 254 -26.18 -17.95 3.96
CA GLY A 254 -27.10 -16.87 4.31
C GLY A 254 -26.49 -15.51 3.92
N PRO A 255 -27.27 -14.42 3.94
CA PRO A 255 -26.81 -13.11 3.50
C PRO A 255 -25.60 -12.62 4.28
N HIS A 256 -24.51 -12.33 3.58
CA HIS A 256 -23.29 -11.71 4.10
C HIS A 256 -22.42 -11.20 2.93
N LEU A 257 -21.56 -10.24 3.20
CA LEU A 257 -20.48 -9.86 2.30
C LEU A 257 -19.25 -10.68 2.65
N HIS A 258 -18.74 -11.45 1.72
CA HIS A 258 -17.42 -12.03 1.80
C HIS A 258 -16.40 -11.01 1.28
N PHE A 259 -15.55 -10.48 2.17
CA PHE A 259 -14.59 -9.43 1.86
C PHE A 259 -13.16 -9.93 2.04
N GLU A 260 -12.32 -9.73 1.01
CA GLU A 260 -10.91 -10.10 1.05
C GLU A 260 -10.01 -8.91 0.71
N THR A 261 -8.80 -8.92 1.26
CA THR A 261 -7.68 -8.07 0.86
C THR A 261 -6.56 -8.94 0.32
N ARG A 262 -6.01 -8.56 -0.84
CA ARG A 262 -4.95 -9.31 -1.51
C ARG A 262 -3.86 -8.38 -2.02
N TYR A 263 -2.66 -8.93 -2.14
CA TYR A 263 -1.53 -8.29 -2.81
C TYR A 263 -0.86 -9.32 -3.70
N TYR A 264 -0.75 -9.05 -4.98
CA TYR A 264 -0.33 -10.03 -6.01
C TYR A 264 -1.01 -11.40 -5.84
N GLY A 265 -2.32 -11.38 -5.63
CA GLY A 265 -3.13 -12.60 -5.47
C GLY A 265 -3.04 -13.29 -4.11
N GLN A 266 -2.07 -12.94 -3.27
CA GLN A 266 -1.93 -13.48 -1.92
C GLN A 266 -2.88 -12.78 -0.95
N SER A 267 -3.76 -13.54 -0.31
CA SER A 267 -4.70 -13.00 0.68
C SER A 267 -4.03 -12.79 2.04
N PHE A 268 -4.44 -11.76 2.72
CA PHE A 268 -4.11 -11.52 4.13
C PHE A 268 -5.34 -11.02 4.88
N ASP A 269 -5.28 -11.05 6.20
CA ASP A 269 -6.40 -10.74 7.07
C ASP A 269 -6.85 -9.28 6.92
N PRO A 270 -8.09 -9.00 6.45
CA PRO A 270 -8.61 -7.65 6.31
C PRO A 270 -8.73 -6.87 7.63
N GLU A 271 -8.88 -7.56 8.77
CA GLU A 271 -8.93 -6.93 10.09
C GLU A 271 -7.58 -6.26 10.47
N ARG A 272 -6.50 -6.51 9.70
CA ARG A 272 -5.22 -5.79 9.84
C ARG A 272 -5.28 -4.36 9.30
N LEU A 273 -6.17 -4.09 8.35
CA LEU A 273 -6.39 -2.77 7.77
C LEU A 273 -7.57 -2.06 8.43
N ILE A 274 -8.68 -2.76 8.60
CA ILE A 274 -10.01 -2.20 8.89
C ILE A 274 -10.51 -2.70 10.23
N ASP A 275 -10.86 -1.78 11.11
CA ASP A 275 -11.69 -2.06 12.28
C ASP A 275 -13.17 -2.03 11.84
N PHE A 276 -13.70 -3.17 11.47
CA PHE A 276 -15.08 -3.31 11.00
C PHE A 276 -16.12 -2.95 12.07
N LYS A 277 -15.76 -3.05 13.35
CA LYS A 277 -16.65 -2.67 14.44
C LYS A 277 -16.93 -1.17 14.43
N ASN A 278 -15.91 -0.38 14.14
CA ASN A 278 -16.02 1.08 14.11
C ASN A 278 -16.12 1.61 12.67
N GLY A 279 -15.94 0.77 11.66
CA GLY A 279 -15.94 1.17 10.25
C GLY A 279 -14.74 2.04 9.90
N THR A 280 -13.64 1.95 10.64
CA THR A 280 -12.48 2.83 10.50
C THR A 280 -11.26 2.08 9.97
N LEU A 281 -10.43 2.79 9.20
CA LEU A 281 -9.12 2.30 8.80
C LEU A 281 -8.13 2.50 9.96
N SER A 282 -7.27 1.52 10.18
CA SER A 282 -6.37 1.52 11.34
C SER A 282 -5.15 2.41 11.17
N ARG A 283 -4.78 2.80 9.92
CA ARG A 283 -3.55 3.54 9.59
C ARG A 283 -3.67 4.19 8.22
N GLU A 284 -2.94 5.27 8.00
CA GLU A 284 -2.77 5.87 6.67
C GLU A 284 -1.83 5.04 5.80
N THR A 285 -0.79 4.51 6.41
CA THR A 285 0.24 3.71 5.76
C THR A 285 0.34 2.35 6.43
N PHE A 286 0.36 1.30 5.65
CA PHE A 286 0.40 -0.09 6.11
C PHE A 286 1.71 -0.75 5.74
N LEU A 287 2.38 -1.37 6.72
CA LEU A 287 3.55 -2.21 6.49
C LEU A 287 3.08 -3.64 6.20
N LEU A 288 2.98 -3.98 4.92
CA LEU A 288 2.62 -5.33 4.49
C LEU A 288 3.83 -6.26 4.64
N LYS A 289 3.78 -7.16 5.60
CA LYS A 289 4.82 -8.17 5.84
C LYS A 289 4.53 -9.43 5.04
N LYS A 290 5.55 -10.03 4.44
CA LYS A 290 5.45 -11.32 3.74
C LYS A 290 4.84 -12.42 4.63
N SER A 291 5.11 -12.38 5.94
CA SER A 291 4.53 -13.28 6.92
C SER A 291 3.00 -13.21 7.04
N PHE A 292 2.37 -12.08 6.65
CA PHE A 292 0.91 -11.91 6.73
C PHE A 292 0.14 -12.80 5.75
N PHE A 293 0.78 -13.27 4.69
CA PHE A 293 0.18 -14.22 3.75
C PHE A 293 0.02 -15.63 4.33
N SER A 294 0.65 -15.91 5.48
CA SER A 294 0.41 -17.13 6.22
C SER A 294 -0.84 -16.99 7.09
N ILE A 295 -1.78 -17.91 6.93
CA ILE A 295 -3.00 -17.97 7.74
C ILE A 295 -2.74 -18.23 9.23
N TYR A 296 -1.52 -18.64 9.57
CA TYR A 296 -1.07 -18.89 10.94
C TYR A 296 -0.24 -17.73 11.49
N SER A 297 -0.12 -16.63 10.75
CA SER A 297 0.70 -15.51 11.18
C SER A 297 0.06 -14.74 12.32
N ASN A 298 0.75 -14.71 13.45
CA ASN A 298 0.45 -13.86 14.60
C ASN A 298 1.31 -12.58 14.62
N ALA A 299 2.08 -12.33 13.55
CA ALA A 299 2.94 -11.15 13.45
C ALA A 299 2.11 -9.86 13.55
N GLY A 300 2.56 -8.94 14.39
CA GLY A 300 1.98 -7.61 14.55
C GLY A 300 2.45 -6.62 13.49
N GLN A 301 1.98 -5.38 13.60
CA GLN A 301 2.45 -4.21 12.84
C GLN A 301 3.64 -3.55 13.57
N ASP A 302 4.54 -4.37 14.15
CA ASP A 302 5.70 -3.85 14.84
C ASP A 302 6.77 -3.47 13.83
N PHE A 303 6.95 -2.16 13.66
CA PHE A 303 7.93 -1.61 12.75
C PHE A 303 9.34 -1.61 13.34
N GLU A 304 9.48 -1.55 14.66
CA GLU A 304 10.78 -1.58 15.32
C GLU A 304 11.48 -2.93 15.12
N ASP A 305 10.70 -4.02 15.17
CA ASP A 305 11.22 -5.35 14.86
C ASP A 305 11.73 -5.46 13.41
N GLU A 306 11.06 -4.79 12.45
CA GLU A 306 11.50 -4.81 11.04
C GLU A 306 12.80 -4.03 10.85
N ILE A 307 12.94 -2.85 11.47
CA ILE A 307 14.20 -2.06 11.42
C ILE A 307 15.34 -2.89 12.01
N ALA A 308 15.14 -3.48 13.19
CA ALA A 308 16.14 -4.30 13.83
C ALA A 308 16.53 -5.52 12.97
N ASN A 309 15.56 -6.17 12.32
CA ASN A 309 15.79 -7.27 11.41
C ASN A 309 16.55 -6.84 10.15
N GLU A 310 16.22 -5.68 9.55
CA GLU A 310 16.94 -5.15 8.39
C GLU A 310 18.38 -4.79 8.73
N GLU A 311 18.62 -4.17 9.85
CA GLU A 311 19.97 -3.86 10.34
C GLU A 311 20.78 -5.14 10.58
N GLN A 312 20.15 -6.15 11.17
CA GLN A 312 20.78 -7.45 11.37
C GLN A 312 21.08 -8.14 10.03
N ASP A 313 20.16 -8.12 9.09
CA ASP A 313 20.35 -8.70 7.74
C ASP A 313 21.46 -7.97 6.97
N LYS A 314 21.51 -6.65 7.03
CA LYS A 314 22.60 -5.84 6.43
C LYS A 314 23.94 -6.20 7.05
N LYS A 315 23.98 -6.36 8.36
CA LYS A 315 25.20 -6.77 9.08
C LYS A 315 25.64 -8.19 8.67
N GLU A 316 24.72 -9.13 8.62
CA GLU A 316 25.02 -10.49 8.17
C GLU A 316 25.45 -10.55 6.71
N ALA A 317 24.80 -9.75 5.83
CA ALA A 317 25.19 -9.64 4.42
C ALA A 317 26.60 -9.05 4.29
N ALA A 318 26.92 -8.01 5.04
CA ALA A 318 28.23 -7.40 5.09
C ALA A 318 29.30 -8.40 5.62
N GLU A 319 28.95 -9.14 6.66
CA GLU A 319 29.83 -10.20 7.19
C GLU A 319 30.05 -11.31 6.16
N LYS A 320 28.99 -11.77 5.47
CA LYS A 320 29.10 -12.76 4.38
C LYS A 320 29.93 -12.25 3.21
N ALA A 321 29.73 -10.98 2.81
CA ALA A 321 30.52 -10.35 1.75
C ALA A 321 32.00 -10.19 2.13
N ALA A 322 32.26 -9.92 3.41
CA ALA A 322 33.63 -9.85 3.94
C ALA A 322 34.32 -11.23 4.06
N MET A 323 33.57 -12.34 3.99
CA MET A 323 34.11 -13.68 4.06
C MET A 323 34.90 -14.01 2.80
N LYS A 324 36.18 -14.29 2.96
CA LYS A 324 37.04 -14.75 1.85
C LYS A 324 37.32 -16.23 1.98
N TYR A 325 37.07 -16.94 0.89
CA TYR A 325 37.39 -18.38 0.77
C TYR A 325 38.50 -18.58 -0.19
N TYR A 326 39.37 -19.51 0.16
CA TYR A 326 40.51 -19.97 -0.70
C TYR A 326 40.35 -21.44 -1.00
N LYS A 327 40.43 -21.82 -2.28
CA LYS A 327 40.43 -23.22 -2.70
C LYS A 327 41.85 -23.78 -2.62
N ILE A 328 42.04 -24.75 -1.77
CA ILE A 328 43.34 -25.38 -1.50
C ILE A 328 43.91 -25.99 -2.78
N ARG A 329 45.16 -25.69 -3.08
CA ARG A 329 45.93 -26.23 -4.22
C ARG A 329 47.04 -27.14 -3.73
N SER A 330 47.65 -27.90 -4.68
CA SER A 330 48.81 -28.73 -4.39
C SER A 330 49.98 -27.88 -3.88
N GLY A 331 50.62 -28.31 -2.82
CA GLY A 331 51.74 -27.59 -2.18
C GLY A 331 51.34 -26.53 -1.17
N ASP A 332 50.05 -26.26 -0.96
CA ASP A 332 49.61 -25.31 0.04
C ASP A 332 49.80 -25.80 1.47
N THR A 333 50.23 -24.89 2.32
CA THR A 333 50.29 -25.08 3.78
C THR A 333 49.47 -24.01 4.49
N LEU A 334 48.96 -24.31 5.68
CA LEU A 334 48.21 -23.31 6.50
C LEU A 334 49.02 -22.03 6.73
N GLY A 335 50.32 -22.17 6.95
CA GLY A 335 51.22 -21.00 7.15
C GLY A 335 51.40 -20.19 5.87
N GLY A 336 51.49 -20.81 4.71
CA GLY A 336 51.60 -20.16 3.40
C GLY A 336 50.29 -19.43 3.05
N ILE A 337 49.14 -20.04 3.30
CA ILE A 337 47.80 -19.43 3.10
C ILE A 337 47.63 -18.25 4.07
N ALA A 338 47.97 -18.42 5.35
CA ALA A 338 47.86 -17.37 6.34
C ALA A 338 48.63 -16.10 5.95
N ARG A 339 49.91 -16.28 5.50
CA ARG A 339 50.74 -15.15 5.02
C ARG A 339 50.15 -14.46 3.79
N ARG A 340 49.62 -15.24 2.82
CA ARG A 340 49.04 -14.72 1.59
C ARG A 340 47.80 -13.84 1.85
N TYR A 341 47.01 -14.16 2.86
CA TYR A 341 45.78 -13.46 3.19
C TYR A 341 45.90 -12.53 4.40
N GLY A 342 47.11 -12.28 4.91
CA GLY A 342 47.35 -11.37 6.04
C GLY A 342 46.67 -11.80 7.34
N THR A 343 46.58 -13.12 7.57
CA THR A 343 45.92 -13.69 8.75
C THR A 343 46.88 -14.66 9.48
N THR A 344 46.43 -15.28 10.54
CA THR A 344 47.20 -16.30 11.29
C THR A 344 46.67 -17.70 11.09
N VAL A 345 47.56 -18.70 11.25
CA VAL A 345 47.15 -20.12 11.22
C VAL A 345 46.09 -20.41 12.26
N THR A 346 46.22 -19.84 13.45
CA THR A 346 45.24 -19.96 14.54
C THR A 346 43.86 -19.46 14.12
N ASN A 347 43.81 -18.32 13.44
CA ASN A 347 42.56 -17.74 12.97
C ASN A 347 41.92 -18.63 11.86
N ILE A 348 42.70 -19.07 10.90
CA ILE A 348 42.21 -19.99 9.87
C ILE A 348 41.66 -21.27 10.51
N CYS A 349 42.36 -21.84 11.48
CA CYS A 349 41.92 -23.05 12.18
C CYS A 349 40.60 -22.82 12.91
N ARG A 350 40.46 -21.71 13.60
CA ARG A 350 39.23 -21.31 14.30
C ARG A 350 38.05 -21.14 13.33
N LEU A 351 38.25 -20.41 12.22
CA LEU A 351 37.22 -20.13 11.22
C LEU A 351 36.68 -21.37 10.52
N ASN A 352 37.51 -22.46 10.44
CA ASN A 352 37.14 -23.68 9.73
C ASN A 352 36.93 -24.89 10.66
N GLY A 353 37.03 -24.73 11.96
CA GLY A 353 36.91 -25.84 12.92
C GLY A 353 37.96 -26.94 12.73
N ILE A 354 39.18 -26.58 12.31
CA ILE A 354 40.28 -27.52 12.07
C ILE A 354 41.45 -27.28 13.03
N LYS A 355 42.31 -28.31 13.19
CA LYS A 355 43.54 -28.20 13.98
C LYS A 355 44.70 -27.75 13.06
N SER A 356 45.74 -27.15 13.64
CA SER A 356 46.95 -26.75 12.92
C SER A 356 47.68 -27.94 12.24
N THR A 357 47.45 -29.15 12.74
CA THR A 357 47.98 -30.41 12.22
C THR A 357 47.07 -31.07 11.16
N THR A 358 45.93 -30.47 10.84
CA THR A 358 44.99 -31.04 9.88
C THR A 358 45.60 -31.08 8.47
N VAL A 359 45.55 -32.21 7.84
CA VAL A 359 45.99 -32.36 6.45
C VAL A 359 45.03 -31.64 5.52
N LEU A 360 45.57 -30.73 4.71
CA LEU A 360 44.79 -29.93 3.75
C LEU A 360 44.46 -30.82 2.53
N ARG A 361 43.17 -30.94 2.22
CA ARG A 361 42.69 -31.66 1.02
C ARG A 361 42.60 -30.72 -0.15
N ILE A 362 43.31 -31.01 -1.23
CA ILE A 362 43.27 -30.24 -2.48
C ILE A 362 41.81 -30.12 -2.98
N GLY A 363 41.45 -28.94 -3.43
CA GLY A 363 40.10 -28.63 -3.94
C GLY A 363 39.08 -28.25 -2.88
N ARG A 364 39.35 -28.47 -1.58
CA ARG A 364 38.47 -27.99 -0.50
C ARG A 364 38.61 -26.47 -0.31
N SER A 365 37.48 -25.80 -0.07
CA SER A 365 37.47 -24.38 0.28
C SER A 365 37.80 -24.18 1.75
N LEU A 366 38.65 -23.19 2.03
CA LEU A 366 39.10 -22.81 3.37
C LEU A 366 38.74 -21.36 3.58
N ARG A 367 37.97 -21.04 4.63
CA ARG A 367 37.67 -19.67 5.00
C ARG A 367 38.93 -19.01 5.59
N VAL A 368 39.37 -17.92 4.95
CA VAL A 368 40.65 -17.24 5.32
C VAL A 368 40.43 -15.88 5.98
N ARG A 369 39.20 -15.36 5.88
CA ARG A 369 38.77 -14.14 6.53
C ARG A 369 37.27 -14.16 6.82
#